data_093715db5d51b3b51a5dd5f2410b4ae7
#
_entry.id   093715db5d51b3b51a5dd5f2410b4ae7
#
_cell.length_a   1.000
_cell.length_b   1.000
_cell.length_c   1.000
_cell.angle_alpha   90.00
_cell.angle_beta   90.00
_cell.angle_gamma   90.00
#
_symmetry.space_group_name_H-M   'P 1'
#
loop_
_entity.id
_entity.type
_entity.pdbx_description
1 polymer ?
#
loop_
_entity_poly.entity_id
_entity_poly.type
_entity_poly.pdbx_seq_one_letter_code
_entity_poly.pdbx_strand_id
1 'polypeptide(L)'
;RSFIGRDILSLKDFERQEFFRVFDVAARMEPVARDRRNLDLLKDKILVTAFYQPSTRTRLAHEAAMHRLGGHVTGFSDAKMTRAGDWYQESIKDTVKMLEFYGDAIVMRHFQKGAPHEAAKWASVPVLNGGDGWGEHPTQILTDLYTVLQQKHRIDGLKWVAVGDMRMRTMHSLGYALTQFDCPITFVSPGPDDLFPGSPDMRMPEEYKNDFRQYSLDFKEAEHVEQVIADADVILVEPVIQPDYTKARQEAATDYSLTPRSEEHTSEL
;
A
#
# COMPACT_ATOMS: atom_id res chain seq x y z
N ARG A 1 3.07 -1.78 -21.26
CA ARG A 1 3.17 -3.26 -21.19
C ARG A 1 1.80 -3.87 -20.92
N SER A 2 1.60 -5.18 -21.23
CA SER A 2 0.36 -5.89 -20.91
C SER A 2 0.31 -6.25 -19.41
N PHE A 3 -0.88 -6.19 -18.82
CA PHE A 3 -1.11 -6.75 -17.47
C PHE A 3 -1.50 -8.22 -17.47
N ILE A 4 -1.70 -8.83 -18.66
CA ILE A 4 -2.10 -10.24 -18.79
C ILE A 4 -0.98 -11.13 -18.27
N GLY A 5 -1.25 -11.95 -17.25
CA GLY A 5 -0.30 -12.87 -16.65
C GLY A 5 0.82 -12.21 -15.85
N ARG A 6 0.75 -10.90 -15.61
CA ARG A 6 1.78 -10.14 -14.89
C ARG A 6 1.53 -10.14 -13.39
N ASP A 7 2.59 -10.33 -12.63
CA ASP A 7 2.59 -10.09 -11.19
C ASP A 7 2.50 -8.59 -10.88
N ILE A 8 1.86 -8.25 -9.76
CA ILE A 8 1.77 -6.88 -9.23
C ILE A 8 2.44 -6.87 -7.86
N LEU A 9 3.75 -6.72 -7.82
CA LEU A 9 4.57 -6.88 -6.63
C LEU A 9 5.05 -5.56 -6.03
N SER A 10 5.41 -4.60 -6.90
CA SER A 10 5.99 -3.31 -6.54
C SER A 10 5.54 -2.24 -7.51
N LEU A 11 5.36 -1.00 -7.03
CA LEU A 11 5.13 0.16 -7.91
C LEU A 11 6.43 0.69 -8.53
N LYS A 12 7.58 0.23 -8.07
CA LYS A 12 8.88 0.45 -8.71
C LYS A 12 8.91 -0.06 -10.16
N ASP A 13 8.12 -1.12 -10.45
CA ASP A 13 8.07 -1.77 -11.76
C ASP A 13 7.03 -1.15 -12.70
N PHE A 14 6.33 -0.12 -12.28
CA PHE A 14 5.30 0.54 -13.05
C PHE A 14 5.87 1.70 -13.86
N GLU A 15 5.50 1.77 -15.13
CA GLU A 15 5.69 2.94 -15.97
C GLU A 15 4.49 3.89 -15.83
N ARG A 16 4.70 5.19 -16.01
CA ARG A 16 3.64 6.21 -15.90
C ARG A 16 2.35 5.84 -16.63
N GLN A 17 2.42 5.34 -17.85
CA GLN A 17 1.24 4.97 -18.64
C GLN A 17 0.45 3.81 -18.02
N GLU A 18 1.10 2.95 -17.22
CA GLU A 18 0.46 1.83 -16.56
C GLU A 18 -0.42 2.30 -15.40
N PHE A 19 -0.02 3.35 -14.67
CA PHE A 19 -0.88 4.00 -13.68
C PHE A 19 -2.17 4.51 -14.33
N PHE A 20 -2.06 5.29 -15.41
CA PHE A 20 -3.24 5.80 -16.09
C PHE A 20 -4.14 4.70 -16.64
N ARG A 21 -3.56 3.62 -17.15
CA ARG A 21 -4.33 2.45 -17.57
C ARG A 21 -5.13 1.83 -16.42
N VAL A 22 -4.54 1.71 -15.24
CA VAL A 22 -5.25 1.24 -14.03
C VAL A 22 -6.35 2.22 -13.66
N PHE A 23 -6.09 3.53 -13.69
CA PHE A 23 -7.08 4.57 -13.37
C PHE A 23 -8.24 4.58 -14.36
N ASP A 24 -7.99 4.40 -15.65
CA ASP A 24 -9.04 4.28 -16.67
C ASP A 24 -9.96 3.07 -16.41
N VAL A 25 -9.38 1.94 -16.00
CA VAL A 25 -10.15 0.76 -15.60
C VAL A 25 -10.93 1.04 -14.31
N ALA A 26 -10.30 1.66 -13.31
CA ALA A 26 -10.94 2.04 -12.04
C ALA A 26 -12.16 2.96 -12.30
N ALA A 27 -12.01 3.99 -13.14
CA ALA A 27 -13.10 4.90 -13.51
C ALA A 27 -14.30 4.16 -14.16
N ARG A 28 -14.04 3.14 -14.96
CA ARG A 28 -15.10 2.30 -15.55
C ARG A 28 -15.75 1.36 -14.53
N MET A 29 -14.99 0.91 -13.52
CA MET A 29 -15.47 -0.01 -12.48
C MET A 29 -16.17 0.73 -11.32
N GLU A 30 -15.87 2.00 -11.09
CA GLU A 30 -16.46 2.80 -10.02
C GLU A 30 -18.01 2.77 -10.05
N PRO A 31 -18.70 3.05 -11.18
CA PRO A 31 -20.17 2.94 -11.22
C PRO A 31 -20.67 1.53 -10.91
N VAL A 32 -19.95 0.49 -11.36
CA VAL A 32 -20.29 -0.90 -11.07
C VAL A 32 -20.27 -1.18 -9.57
N ALA A 33 -19.22 -0.71 -8.91
CA ALA A 33 -19.05 -0.89 -7.46
C ALA A 33 -20.10 -0.06 -6.67
N ARG A 34 -20.27 1.24 -7.03
CA ARG A 34 -21.23 2.15 -6.38
C ARG A 34 -22.66 1.66 -6.48
N ASP A 35 -23.07 1.22 -7.68
CA ASP A 35 -24.43 0.74 -7.95
C ASP A 35 -24.62 -0.74 -7.54
N ARG A 36 -23.60 -1.35 -6.92
CA ARG A 36 -23.58 -2.76 -6.48
C ARG A 36 -23.95 -3.75 -7.60
N ARG A 37 -23.56 -3.45 -8.83
CA ARG A 37 -23.77 -4.33 -9.97
C ARG A 37 -22.76 -5.47 -10.01
N ASN A 38 -23.10 -6.55 -10.68
CA ASN A 38 -22.21 -7.65 -11.00
C ASN A 38 -21.95 -7.70 -12.51
N LEU A 39 -20.77 -8.19 -12.87
CA LEU A 39 -20.33 -8.41 -14.26
C LEU A 39 -19.87 -9.86 -14.39
N ASP A 40 -19.76 -10.36 -15.61
CA ASP A 40 -19.28 -11.71 -15.92
C ASP A 40 -17.88 -11.71 -16.55
N LEU A 41 -17.06 -10.67 -16.25
CA LEU A 41 -15.72 -10.51 -16.84
C LEU A 41 -14.74 -11.59 -16.42
N LEU A 42 -14.89 -12.10 -15.20
CA LEU A 42 -14.03 -13.14 -14.61
C LEU A 42 -14.82 -14.42 -14.31
N LYS A 43 -15.89 -14.66 -15.09
CA LYS A 43 -16.64 -15.91 -15.00
C LYS A 43 -15.67 -17.11 -15.11
N ASP A 44 -15.91 -18.12 -14.31
CA ASP A 44 -15.10 -19.35 -14.22
C ASP A 44 -13.65 -19.14 -13.75
N LYS A 45 -13.31 -17.95 -13.20
CA LYS A 45 -12.02 -17.65 -12.59
C LYS A 45 -12.09 -17.70 -11.07
N ILE A 46 -11.00 -18.14 -10.46
CA ILE A 46 -10.86 -18.25 -9.00
C ILE A 46 -9.68 -17.40 -8.54
N LEU A 47 -9.93 -16.52 -7.57
CA LEU A 47 -8.90 -15.79 -6.83
C LEU A 47 -8.57 -16.54 -5.55
N VAL A 48 -7.28 -16.83 -5.34
CA VAL A 48 -6.79 -17.33 -4.06
C VAL A 48 -6.33 -16.18 -3.18
N THR A 49 -6.88 -16.07 -1.97
CA THR A 49 -6.45 -15.08 -0.97
C THR A 49 -5.63 -15.75 0.12
N ALA A 50 -4.31 -15.46 0.15
CA ALA A 50 -3.34 -16.02 1.09
C ALA A 50 -2.90 -14.94 2.10
N PHE A 51 -3.65 -14.80 3.19
CA PHE A 51 -3.44 -13.74 4.18
C PHE A 51 -2.80 -14.29 5.45
N TYR A 52 -1.48 -14.09 5.58
CA TYR A 52 -0.68 -14.43 6.77
C TYR A 52 -0.74 -13.36 7.86
N GLN A 53 -1.16 -12.14 7.50
CA GLN A 53 -1.43 -11.05 8.43
C GLN A 53 -2.91 -10.66 8.39
N PRO A 54 -3.51 -10.28 9.52
CA PRO A 54 -4.88 -9.78 9.55
C PRO A 54 -5.08 -8.60 8.59
N SER A 55 -6.17 -8.61 7.86
CA SER A 55 -6.55 -7.53 6.95
C SER A 55 -8.03 -7.53 6.69
N THR A 56 -8.73 -6.49 7.13
CA THR A 56 -10.15 -6.31 6.81
C THR A 56 -10.31 -5.69 5.43
N ARG A 57 -9.75 -4.50 5.24
CA ARG A 57 -9.95 -3.71 4.01
C ARG A 57 -9.38 -4.38 2.77
N THR A 58 -8.10 -4.70 2.77
CA THR A 58 -7.43 -5.25 1.58
C THR A 58 -8.03 -6.59 1.17
N ARG A 59 -8.24 -7.52 2.13
CA ARG A 59 -8.81 -8.82 1.83
C ARG A 59 -10.21 -8.71 1.24
N LEU A 60 -11.12 -8.06 1.98
CA LEU A 60 -12.51 -7.94 1.56
C LEU A 60 -12.67 -7.15 0.25
N ALA A 61 -11.79 -6.17 -0.02
CA ALA A 61 -11.81 -5.44 -1.29
C ALA A 61 -11.50 -6.35 -2.48
N HIS A 62 -10.45 -7.17 -2.40
CA HIS A 62 -10.10 -8.11 -3.46
C HIS A 62 -11.17 -9.21 -3.63
N GLU A 63 -11.67 -9.77 -2.54
CA GLU A 63 -12.73 -10.78 -2.56
C GLU A 63 -14.02 -10.21 -3.17
N ALA A 64 -14.46 -9.04 -2.70
CA ALA A 64 -15.65 -8.38 -3.23
C ALA A 64 -15.51 -7.99 -4.71
N ALA A 65 -14.33 -7.50 -5.12
CA ALA A 65 -14.06 -7.19 -6.53
C ALA A 65 -14.15 -8.44 -7.39
N MET A 66 -13.54 -9.56 -6.96
CA MET A 66 -13.60 -10.81 -7.70
C MET A 66 -15.04 -11.32 -7.88
N HIS A 67 -15.85 -11.30 -6.81
CA HIS A 67 -17.26 -11.68 -6.88
C HIS A 67 -18.08 -10.77 -7.80
N ARG A 68 -17.85 -9.43 -7.74
CA ARG A 68 -18.56 -8.48 -8.62
C ARG A 68 -18.19 -8.64 -10.08
N LEU A 69 -17.00 -9.16 -10.36
CA LEU A 69 -16.55 -9.44 -11.73
C LEU A 69 -17.00 -10.82 -12.22
N GLY A 70 -17.78 -11.56 -11.41
CA GLY A 70 -18.36 -12.87 -11.78
C GLY A 70 -17.47 -14.06 -11.45
N GLY A 71 -16.35 -13.85 -10.76
CA GLY A 71 -15.45 -14.92 -10.34
C GLY A 71 -15.75 -15.45 -8.94
N HIS A 72 -14.91 -16.38 -8.50
CA HIS A 72 -15.00 -17.04 -7.21
C HIS A 72 -13.76 -16.74 -6.37
N VAL A 73 -13.87 -16.97 -5.06
CA VAL A 73 -12.77 -16.77 -4.11
C VAL A 73 -12.59 -18.01 -3.26
N THR A 74 -11.36 -18.39 -3.02
CA THR A 74 -10.94 -19.36 -2.00
C THR A 74 -9.70 -18.85 -1.30
N GLY A 75 -9.34 -19.40 -0.14
CA GLY A 75 -8.11 -19.02 0.55
C GLY A 75 -8.22 -19.05 2.05
N PHE A 76 -7.29 -18.37 2.72
CA PHE A 76 -7.24 -18.29 4.18
C PHE A 76 -6.95 -16.87 4.65
N SER A 77 -7.45 -16.54 5.84
CA SER A 77 -7.25 -15.23 6.50
C SER A 77 -6.43 -15.30 7.78
N ASP A 78 -6.12 -16.53 8.21
CA ASP A 78 -5.23 -16.83 9.32
C ASP A 78 -4.38 -18.06 8.94
N ALA A 79 -3.09 -17.83 8.71
CA ALA A 79 -2.16 -18.89 8.36
C ALA A 79 -1.99 -19.93 9.47
N LYS A 80 -2.25 -19.58 10.74
CA LYS A 80 -2.18 -20.52 11.87
C LYS A 80 -3.18 -21.66 11.77
N MET A 81 -4.23 -21.49 10.98
CA MET A 81 -5.23 -22.53 10.70
C MET A 81 -4.84 -23.40 9.49
N THR A 82 -3.64 -23.23 8.98
CA THR A 82 -3.09 -23.94 7.82
C THR A 82 -1.69 -24.45 8.13
N ARG A 83 -1.16 -25.35 7.31
CA ARG A 83 0.25 -25.79 7.43
C ARG A 83 1.27 -24.69 7.11
N ALA A 84 0.85 -23.63 6.43
CA ALA A 84 1.68 -22.48 6.13
C ALA A 84 2.07 -21.65 7.35
N GLY A 85 1.31 -21.74 8.45
CA GLY A 85 1.54 -20.95 9.66
C GLY A 85 1.52 -21.75 10.97
N ASP A 86 1.39 -23.05 10.91
CA ASP A 86 1.41 -23.92 12.07
C ASP A 86 2.83 -24.41 12.46
N TRP A 87 2.92 -25.49 13.21
CA TRP A 87 4.16 -26.13 13.62
C TRP A 87 5.12 -26.47 12.46
N TYR A 88 4.57 -26.82 11.31
CA TYR A 88 5.34 -27.30 10.16
C TYR A 88 5.97 -26.15 9.38
N GLN A 89 5.43 -24.92 9.49
CA GLN A 89 5.89 -23.72 8.79
C GLN A 89 6.26 -24.04 7.34
N GLU A 90 5.29 -24.58 6.62
CA GLU A 90 5.46 -24.90 5.20
C GLU A 90 6.06 -23.70 4.45
N SER A 91 7.02 -23.95 3.59
CA SER A 91 7.69 -22.88 2.86
C SER A 91 6.72 -22.12 1.96
N ILE A 92 7.01 -20.83 1.70
CA ILE A 92 6.23 -20.03 0.72
C ILE A 92 6.18 -20.76 -0.62
N LYS A 93 7.31 -21.36 -1.04
CA LYS A 93 7.40 -22.14 -2.28
C LYS A 93 6.39 -23.26 -2.32
N ASP A 94 6.36 -24.11 -1.28
CA ASP A 94 5.51 -25.29 -1.28
C ASP A 94 4.04 -24.92 -1.16
N THR A 95 3.72 -23.95 -0.30
CA THR A 95 2.36 -23.40 -0.19
C THR A 95 1.88 -22.83 -1.53
N VAL A 96 2.69 -22.01 -2.21
CA VAL A 96 2.32 -21.39 -3.48
C VAL A 96 2.14 -22.43 -4.59
N LYS A 97 2.99 -23.47 -4.60
CA LYS A 97 2.84 -24.60 -5.52
C LYS A 97 1.54 -25.35 -5.36
N MET A 98 0.98 -25.37 -4.16
CA MET A 98 -0.37 -25.92 -3.94
C MET A 98 -1.47 -24.91 -4.32
N LEU A 99 -1.30 -23.64 -3.97
CA LEU A 99 -2.30 -22.61 -4.23
C LEU A 99 -2.57 -22.39 -5.72
N GLU A 100 -1.54 -22.50 -6.57
CA GLU A 100 -1.68 -22.32 -8.03
C GLU A 100 -2.60 -23.35 -8.71
N PHE A 101 -2.82 -24.52 -8.08
CA PHE A 101 -3.80 -25.51 -8.56
C PHE A 101 -5.24 -25.17 -8.21
N TYR A 102 -5.45 -24.25 -7.24
CA TYR A 102 -6.77 -23.90 -6.75
C TYR A 102 -7.31 -22.61 -7.36
N GLY A 103 -6.47 -21.82 -8.03
CA GLY A 103 -6.95 -20.57 -8.62
C GLY A 103 -6.10 -20.03 -9.76
N ASP A 104 -6.64 -19.01 -10.41
CA ASP A 104 -6.07 -18.35 -11.59
C ASP A 104 -5.19 -17.14 -11.24
N ALA A 105 -5.26 -16.68 -10.00
CA ALA A 105 -4.41 -15.62 -9.45
C ALA A 105 -4.32 -15.75 -7.91
N ILE A 106 -3.25 -15.23 -7.32
CA ILE A 106 -3.03 -15.25 -5.87
C ILE A 106 -2.85 -13.82 -5.37
N VAL A 107 -3.63 -13.39 -4.38
CA VAL A 107 -3.34 -12.20 -3.57
C VAL A 107 -2.68 -12.64 -2.28
N MET A 108 -1.44 -12.24 -2.07
CA MET A 108 -0.68 -12.59 -0.88
C MET A 108 -0.46 -11.37 0.01
N ARG A 109 -0.78 -11.50 1.31
CA ARG A 109 -0.38 -10.59 2.37
C ARG A 109 0.45 -11.33 3.40
N HIS A 110 1.66 -10.87 3.64
CA HIS A 110 2.60 -11.55 4.52
C HIS A 110 3.27 -10.58 5.50
N PHE A 111 3.71 -11.08 6.67
CA PHE A 111 4.47 -10.29 7.64
C PHE A 111 5.93 -10.09 7.24
N GLN A 112 6.47 -10.95 6.39
CA GLN A 112 7.84 -10.90 5.91
C GLN A 112 7.93 -10.04 4.63
N LYS A 113 8.84 -9.05 4.63
CA LYS A 113 9.22 -8.29 3.44
C LYS A 113 9.71 -9.21 2.34
N GLY A 114 9.21 -9.01 1.12
CA GLY A 114 9.61 -9.77 -0.07
C GLY A 114 8.88 -11.11 -0.24
N ALA A 115 8.00 -11.52 0.68
CA ALA A 115 7.27 -12.78 0.55
C ALA A 115 6.45 -12.90 -0.75
N PRO A 116 5.72 -11.88 -1.24
CA PRO A 116 5.06 -11.94 -2.54
C PRO A 116 6.04 -12.09 -3.72
N HIS A 117 7.23 -11.50 -3.62
CA HIS A 117 8.28 -11.66 -4.62
C HIS A 117 8.82 -13.10 -4.64
N GLU A 118 8.98 -13.69 -3.46
CA GLU A 118 9.35 -15.11 -3.36
C GLU A 118 8.25 -16.00 -3.93
N ALA A 119 6.99 -15.72 -3.61
CA ALA A 119 5.83 -16.43 -4.16
C ALA A 119 5.80 -16.39 -5.70
N ALA A 120 6.00 -15.22 -6.29
CA ALA A 120 5.99 -15.01 -7.73
C ALA A 120 7.08 -15.79 -8.47
N LYS A 121 8.21 -16.09 -7.83
CA LYS A 121 9.26 -16.95 -8.45
C LYS A 121 8.81 -18.38 -8.69
N TRP A 122 7.85 -18.86 -7.90
CA TRP A 122 7.40 -20.25 -7.89
C TRP A 122 6.01 -20.44 -8.49
N ALA A 123 5.16 -19.40 -8.45
CA ALA A 123 3.83 -19.45 -9.01
C ALA A 123 3.86 -19.47 -10.54
N SER A 124 2.96 -20.24 -11.14
CA SER A 124 2.66 -20.21 -12.58
C SER A 124 1.48 -19.28 -12.90
N VAL A 125 0.82 -18.76 -11.88
CA VAL A 125 -0.30 -17.80 -11.96
C VAL A 125 0.12 -16.45 -11.37
N PRO A 126 -0.49 -15.33 -11.79
CA PRO A 126 -0.15 -14.01 -11.28
C PRO A 126 -0.26 -13.90 -9.77
N VAL A 127 0.72 -13.23 -9.16
CA VAL A 127 0.76 -12.89 -7.74
C VAL A 127 0.58 -11.39 -7.55
N LEU A 128 -0.35 -11.01 -6.68
CA LEU A 128 -0.60 -9.62 -6.29
C LEU A 128 -0.16 -9.42 -4.83
N ASN A 129 0.67 -8.40 -4.62
CA ASN A 129 1.10 -8.01 -3.27
C ASN A 129 -0.01 -7.25 -2.54
N GLY A 130 -0.64 -7.88 -1.56
CA GLY A 130 -1.64 -7.31 -0.65
C GLY A 130 -1.05 -6.67 0.60
N GLY A 131 0.28 -6.42 0.61
CA GLY A 131 1.07 -5.86 1.71
C GLY A 131 2.03 -6.88 2.31
N ASP A 132 3.33 -6.55 2.37
CA ASP A 132 4.38 -7.44 2.82
C ASP A 132 5.25 -6.83 3.94
N GLY A 133 4.78 -6.93 5.16
CA GLY A 133 5.52 -6.45 6.34
C GLY A 133 5.93 -4.98 6.20
N TRP A 134 7.23 -4.72 6.24
CA TRP A 134 7.87 -3.40 6.02
C TRP A 134 8.32 -3.20 4.55
N GLY A 135 7.77 -3.94 3.61
CA GLY A 135 8.09 -3.85 2.18
C GLY A 135 7.23 -2.85 1.45
N GLU A 136 6.22 -3.32 0.72
CA GLU A 136 5.34 -2.49 -0.11
C GLU A 136 3.85 -2.85 0.03
N HIS A 137 2.98 -1.93 -0.40
CA HIS A 137 1.54 -2.14 -0.54
C HIS A 137 1.03 -1.47 -1.83
N PRO A 138 1.32 -2.04 -3.00
CA PRO A 138 1.03 -1.42 -4.29
C PRO A 138 -0.42 -1.03 -4.47
N THR A 139 -1.35 -1.92 -4.13
CA THR A 139 -2.78 -1.71 -4.35
C THR A 139 -3.36 -0.58 -3.49
N GLN A 140 -2.76 -0.32 -2.30
CA GLN A 140 -3.13 0.82 -1.48
C GLN A 140 -2.82 2.13 -2.20
N ILE A 141 -1.59 2.29 -2.66
CA ILE A 141 -1.15 3.55 -3.29
C ILE A 141 -1.82 3.78 -4.65
N LEU A 142 -2.12 2.72 -5.42
CA LEU A 142 -2.95 2.86 -6.62
C LEU A 142 -4.33 3.45 -6.29
N THR A 143 -4.93 3.06 -5.15
CA THR A 143 -6.21 3.60 -4.68
C THR A 143 -6.06 5.06 -4.26
N ASP A 144 -5.01 5.39 -3.52
CA ASP A 144 -4.76 6.75 -3.02
C ASP A 144 -4.50 7.72 -4.19
N LEU A 145 -3.64 7.34 -5.15
CA LEU A 145 -3.39 8.13 -6.36
C LEU A 145 -4.65 8.31 -7.22
N TYR A 146 -5.47 7.26 -7.36
CA TYR A 146 -6.74 7.38 -8.06
C TYR A 146 -7.68 8.37 -7.36
N THR A 147 -7.74 8.33 -6.03
CA THR A 147 -8.52 9.29 -5.22
C THR A 147 -8.03 10.73 -5.46
N VAL A 148 -6.72 10.95 -5.42
CA VAL A 148 -6.13 12.27 -5.71
C VAL A 148 -6.47 12.73 -7.13
N LEU A 149 -6.35 11.84 -8.13
CA LEU A 149 -6.71 12.16 -9.52
C LEU A 149 -8.20 12.56 -9.63
N GLN A 150 -9.10 11.88 -8.92
CA GLN A 150 -10.52 12.21 -8.91
C GLN A 150 -10.80 13.57 -8.25
N GLN A 151 -10.11 13.91 -7.18
CA GLN A 151 -10.34 15.14 -6.41
C GLN A 151 -9.63 16.36 -7.01
N LYS A 152 -8.40 16.17 -7.50
CA LYS A 152 -7.55 17.27 -7.99
C LYS A 152 -7.50 17.36 -9.52
N HIS A 153 -8.06 16.38 -10.23
CA HIS A 153 -8.06 16.25 -11.70
C HIS A 153 -6.67 16.19 -12.35
N ARG A 154 -5.65 16.02 -11.53
CA ARG A 154 -4.24 15.87 -11.93
C ARG A 154 -3.47 15.15 -10.82
N ILE A 155 -2.25 14.71 -11.15
CA ILE A 155 -1.27 14.23 -10.17
C ILE A 155 -0.03 15.13 -10.26
N ASP A 156 0.48 15.39 -11.47
CA ASP A 156 1.66 16.23 -11.65
C ASP A 156 1.49 17.63 -11.09
N GLY A 157 2.59 18.18 -10.57
CA GLY A 157 2.67 19.51 -9.99
C GLY A 157 1.99 19.64 -8.64
N LEU A 158 1.47 18.54 -8.05
CA LEU A 158 0.94 18.56 -6.69
C LEU A 158 2.08 18.38 -5.68
N LYS A 159 2.07 19.20 -4.65
CA LYS A 159 3.00 19.13 -3.52
C LYS A 159 2.44 18.14 -2.48
N TRP A 160 3.18 17.07 -2.24
CA TRP A 160 2.78 16.04 -1.29
C TRP A 160 3.47 16.22 0.06
N VAL A 161 2.73 15.96 1.10
CA VAL A 161 3.26 15.81 2.46
C VAL A 161 2.80 14.45 3.00
N ALA A 162 3.74 13.62 3.40
CA ALA A 162 3.46 12.36 4.06
C ALA A 162 3.88 12.47 5.53
N VAL A 163 2.95 12.22 6.45
CA VAL A 163 3.16 12.38 7.90
C VAL A 163 3.04 11.02 8.59
N GLY A 164 3.99 10.69 9.45
CA GLY A 164 3.90 9.49 10.29
C GLY A 164 5.13 8.59 10.24
N ASP A 165 4.95 7.29 10.37
CA ASP A 165 6.03 6.30 10.34
C ASP A 165 6.43 5.96 8.90
N MET A 166 7.55 6.53 8.43
CA MET A 166 8.03 6.33 7.05
C MET A 166 8.62 4.94 6.81
N ARG A 167 8.74 4.10 7.83
CA ARG A 167 9.10 2.69 7.66
C ARG A 167 7.92 1.85 7.14
N MET A 168 6.72 2.41 7.14
CA MET A 168 5.51 1.71 6.70
C MET A 168 5.53 1.46 5.18
N ARG A 169 5.11 0.26 4.81
CA ARG A 169 5.08 -0.22 3.41
C ARG A 169 4.33 0.68 2.44
N THR A 170 3.30 1.38 2.90
CA THR A 170 2.55 2.38 2.11
C THR A 170 3.43 3.55 1.71
N MET A 171 4.28 4.04 2.60
CA MET A 171 5.21 5.14 2.32
C MET A 171 6.27 4.76 1.28
N HIS A 172 6.74 3.51 1.31
CA HIS A 172 7.68 3.01 0.30
C HIS A 172 7.03 2.95 -1.07
N SER A 173 5.83 2.37 -1.17
CA SER A 173 5.07 2.34 -2.42
C SER A 173 4.68 3.73 -2.91
N LEU A 174 4.37 4.68 -2.02
CA LEU A 174 4.11 6.07 -2.40
C LEU A 174 5.33 6.69 -3.07
N GLY A 175 6.50 6.58 -2.44
CA GLY A 175 7.74 7.09 -3.01
C GLY A 175 8.01 6.51 -4.40
N TYR A 176 7.92 5.18 -4.58
CA TYR A 176 8.08 4.56 -5.89
C TYR A 176 7.05 5.04 -6.92
N ALA A 177 5.79 5.17 -6.54
CA ALA A 177 4.76 5.67 -7.46
C ALA A 177 5.05 7.10 -7.91
N LEU A 178 5.42 8.00 -6.99
CA LEU A 178 5.70 9.39 -7.29
C LEU A 178 6.95 9.60 -8.15
N THR A 179 7.86 8.61 -8.25
CA THR A 179 8.96 8.68 -9.24
C THR A 179 8.46 8.75 -10.68
N GLN A 180 7.21 8.38 -10.94
CA GLN A 180 6.59 8.39 -12.27
C GLN A 180 5.82 9.69 -12.58
N PHE A 181 5.80 10.61 -11.62
CA PHE A 181 5.07 11.89 -11.71
C PHE A 181 5.98 13.05 -11.32
N ASP A 182 5.66 14.22 -11.83
CA ASP A 182 6.36 15.46 -11.45
C ASP A 182 5.72 16.03 -10.17
N CYS A 183 6.05 15.40 -9.04
CA CYS A 183 5.48 15.69 -7.73
C CYS A 183 6.56 15.77 -6.66
N PRO A 184 6.86 16.95 -6.10
CA PRO A 184 7.69 17.03 -4.90
C PRO A 184 6.95 16.44 -3.69
N ILE A 185 7.67 15.72 -2.84
CA ILE A 185 7.15 15.18 -1.60
C ILE A 185 8.02 15.54 -0.40
N THR A 186 7.38 15.88 0.72
CA THR A 186 8.06 16.03 2.01
C THR A 186 7.58 14.94 2.96
N PHE A 187 8.52 14.15 3.47
CA PHE A 187 8.28 13.16 4.50
C PHE A 187 8.47 13.80 5.88
N VAL A 188 7.46 13.70 6.73
CA VAL A 188 7.46 14.24 8.10
C VAL A 188 7.31 13.08 9.06
N SER A 189 8.36 12.80 9.82
CA SER A 189 8.40 11.64 10.71
C SER A 189 9.25 11.86 11.95
N PRO A 190 8.89 11.22 13.07
CA PRO A 190 9.71 11.27 14.28
C PRO A 190 11.07 10.62 14.04
N GLY A 191 12.11 11.29 14.50
CA GLY A 191 13.44 10.72 14.68
C GLY A 191 13.53 9.84 15.95
N PRO A 192 14.72 9.31 16.25
CA PRO A 192 14.94 8.55 17.48
C PRO A 192 14.71 9.43 18.71
N ASP A 193 14.03 8.88 19.71
CA ASP A 193 13.69 9.53 20.98
C ASP A 193 12.69 10.72 20.89
N ASP A 194 12.19 11.09 19.72
CA ASP A 194 11.31 12.24 19.54
C ASP A 194 9.93 12.06 20.19
N LEU A 195 9.38 10.85 20.15
CA LEU A 195 8.06 10.57 20.73
C LEU A 195 8.13 10.30 22.22
N PHE A 196 9.16 9.57 22.65
CA PHE A 196 9.44 9.21 24.04
C PHE A 196 10.85 8.60 24.12
N PRO A 197 11.52 8.62 25.31
CA PRO A 197 12.82 7.98 25.45
C PRO A 197 12.83 6.52 25.01
N GLY A 198 13.68 6.18 24.07
CA GLY A 198 13.76 4.86 23.42
C GLY A 198 12.79 4.64 22.26
N SER A 199 12.09 5.68 21.80
CA SER A 199 11.29 5.56 20.56
C SER A 199 12.21 5.34 19.35
N PRO A 200 11.80 4.47 18.40
CA PRO A 200 12.64 4.17 17.24
C PRO A 200 12.69 5.36 16.26
N ASP A 201 13.74 5.40 15.46
CA ASP A 201 13.80 6.26 14.29
C ASP A 201 12.74 5.82 13.28
N MET A 202 11.78 6.69 12.97
CA MET A 202 10.67 6.43 12.06
C MET A 202 10.86 7.10 10.69
N ARG A 203 12.02 7.70 10.46
CA ARG A 203 12.34 8.32 9.16
C ARG A 203 12.45 7.28 8.06
N MET A 204 12.39 7.75 6.81
CA MET A 204 12.49 6.89 5.64
C MET A 204 13.81 6.10 5.65
N PRO A 205 13.78 4.75 5.56
CA PRO A 205 15.00 3.96 5.53
C PRO A 205 15.90 4.31 4.33
N GLU A 206 17.22 4.30 4.54
CA GLU A 206 18.20 4.72 3.53
C GLU A 206 18.12 3.89 2.24
N GLU A 207 17.74 2.61 2.32
CA GLU A 207 17.57 1.77 1.12
C GLU A 207 16.55 2.39 0.16
N TYR A 208 15.40 2.88 0.66
CA TYR A 208 14.37 3.52 -0.15
C TYR A 208 14.78 4.92 -0.60
N LYS A 209 15.43 5.70 0.26
CA LYS A 209 15.96 7.03 -0.14
C LYS A 209 16.98 6.90 -1.28
N ASN A 210 17.82 5.87 -1.26
CA ASN A 210 18.79 5.61 -2.33
C ASN A 210 18.07 5.25 -3.65
N ASP A 211 17.05 4.41 -3.57
CA ASP A 211 16.20 4.11 -4.73
C ASP A 211 15.52 5.38 -5.26
N PHE A 212 14.92 6.19 -4.38
CA PHE A 212 14.23 7.43 -4.77
C PHE A 212 15.18 8.41 -5.47
N ARG A 213 16.42 8.56 -4.99
CA ARG A 213 17.46 9.37 -5.65
C ARG A 213 17.82 8.80 -7.03
N GLN A 214 17.94 7.48 -7.14
CA GLN A 214 18.22 6.80 -8.40
C GLN A 214 17.12 7.05 -9.45
N TYR A 215 15.86 7.09 -9.02
CA TYR A 215 14.71 7.37 -9.88
C TYR A 215 14.33 8.85 -9.93
N SER A 216 15.20 9.74 -9.42
CA SER A 216 15.05 11.19 -9.48
C SER A 216 13.76 11.73 -8.83
N LEU A 217 13.26 11.09 -7.75
CA LEU A 217 12.18 11.65 -6.95
C LEU A 217 12.67 12.95 -6.27
N ASP A 218 11.93 14.04 -6.42
CA ASP A 218 12.14 15.25 -5.63
C ASP A 218 11.53 15.06 -4.24
N PHE A 219 12.36 14.73 -3.26
CA PHE A 219 11.91 14.52 -1.89
C PHE A 219 12.74 15.25 -0.85
N LYS A 220 12.10 15.62 0.25
CA LYS A 220 12.71 16.22 1.45
C LYS A 220 12.23 15.50 2.69
N GLU A 221 12.95 15.65 3.79
CA GLU A 221 12.55 15.25 5.13
C GLU A 221 12.37 16.49 6.00
N ALA A 222 11.36 16.48 6.87
CA ALA A 222 11.09 17.52 7.86
C ALA A 222 10.71 16.88 9.20
N GLU A 223 10.95 17.60 10.29
CA GLU A 223 10.68 17.11 11.65
C GLU A 223 9.26 17.45 12.10
N HIS A 224 8.69 18.56 11.65
CA HIS A 224 7.40 19.05 12.10
C HIS A 224 6.47 19.37 10.93
N VAL A 225 5.22 18.95 11.05
CA VAL A 225 4.20 19.12 10.01
C VAL A 225 3.87 20.60 9.74
N GLU A 226 3.89 21.44 10.75
CA GLU A 226 3.60 22.88 10.65
C GLU A 226 4.56 23.63 9.73
N GLN A 227 5.76 23.08 9.53
CA GLN A 227 6.77 23.69 8.64
C GLN A 227 6.40 23.59 7.16
N VAL A 228 5.53 22.63 6.79
CA VAL A 228 5.32 22.23 5.40
C VAL A 228 3.85 22.12 4.99
N ILE A 229 2.93 22.10 5.96
CA ILE A 229 1.53 21.81 5.68
C ILE A 229 0.81 22.91 4.90
N ALA A 230 1.19 24.17 5.13
CA ALA A 230 0.54 25.32 4.49
C ALA A 230 0.63 25.29 2.95
N ASP A 231 1.69 24.70 2.41
CA ASP A 231 1.95 24.62 0.97
C ASP A 231 1.52 23.26 0.35
N ALA A 232 0.93 22.36 1.14
CA ALA A 232 0.59 21.01 0.70
C ALA A 232 -0.70 20.99 -0.12
N ASP A 233 -0.67 20.36 -1.29
CA ASP A 233 -1.86 20.03 -2.08
C ASP A 233 -2.49 18.71 -1.65
N VAL A 234 -1.66 17.78 -1.18
CA VAL A 234 -2.04 16.43 -0.75
C VAL A 234 -1.30 16.07 0.54
N ILE A 235 -2.06 15.64 1.54
CA ILE A 235 -1.50 15.16 2.80
C ILE A 235 -1.91 13.69 2.98
N LEU A 236 -0.92 12.81 3.17
CA LEU A 236 -1.13 11.41 3.49
C LEU A 236 -0.61 11.13 4.90
N VAL A 237 -1.45 10.52 5.74
CA VAL A 237 -1.11 10.28 7.15
C VAL A 237 -1.04 8.78 7.42
N GLU A 238 0.07 8.35 7.99
CA GLU A 238 0.27 7.00 8.53
C GLU A 238 0.41 7.03 10.05
N PRO A 239 -0.14 6.04 10.76
CA PRO A 239 -0.04 6.02 12.22
C PRO A 239 1.41 5.91 12.71
N VAL A 240 1.76 6.71 13.71
CA VAL A 240 2.99 6.55 14.51
C VAL A 240 2.77 5.70 15.76
N ILE A 241 1.50 5.44 16.12
CA ILE A 241 1.11 4.68 17.30
C ILE A 241 1.09 3.19 16.96
N GLN A 242 1.92 2.42 17.67
CA GLN A 242 1.94 0.97 17.54
C GLN A 242 1.08 0.31 18.63
N PRO A 243 0.51 -0.89 18.39
CA PRO A 243 -0.40 -1.55 19.34
C PRO A 243 0.20 -1.84 20.73
N ASP A 244 1.51 -1.96 20.81
CA ASP A 244 2.26 -2.23 22.04
C ASP A 244 2.65 -0.98 22.83
N TYR A 245 2.33 0.22 22.31
CA TYR A 245 2.60 1.46 23.01
C TYR A 245 1.67 1.63 24.23
N THR A 246 2.25 2.01 25.38
CA THR A 246 1.48 2.38 26.56
C THR A 246 0.65 3.65 26.31
N LYS A 247 -0.38 3.89 27.14
CA LYS A 247 -1.22 5.09 27.03
C LYS A 247 -0.38 6.39 27.07
N ALA A 248 0.59 6.47 27.98
CA ALA A 248 1.48 7.64 28.07
C ALA A 248 2.30 7.87 26.78
N ARG A 249 2.76 6.79 26.13
CA ARG A 249 3.47 6.87 24.86
C ARG A 249 2.55 7.25 23.71
N GLN A 250 1.29 6.80 23.76
CA GLN A 250 0.27 7.19 22.77
C GLN A 250 -0.06 8.69 22.89
N GLU A 251 -0.16 9.23 24.11
CA GLU A 251 -0.38 10.65 24.35
C GLU A 251 0.78 11.51 23.83
N ALA A 252 2.02 11.07 24.01
CA ALA A 252 3.21 11.76 23.48
C ALA A 252 3.27 11.77 21.93
N ALA A 253 2.61 10.84 21.25
CA ALA A 253 2.59 10.78 19.79
C ALA A 253 1.63 11.79 19.15
N THR A 254 0.95 12.64 19.90
CA THR A 254 -0.04 13.60 19.37
C THR A 254 0.56 14.69 18.49
N ASP A 255 1.86 15.00 18.66
CA ASP A 255 2.56 16.02 17.86
C ASP A 255 2.68 15.67 16.37
N TYR A 256 2.44 14.38 16.02
CA TYR A 256 2.40 13.89 14.64
C TYR A 256 0.98 13.60 14.16
N SER A 257 -0.02 14.22 14.76
CA SER A 257 -1.41 14.15 14.33
C SER A 257 -1.87 15.49 13.76
N LEU A 258 -2.73 15.41 12.72
CA LEU A 258 -3.41 16.62 12.24
C LEU A 258 -4.41 17.06 13.29
N THR A 259 -4.36 18.32 13.65
CA THR A 259 -5.26 18.96 14.62
C THR A 259 -6.04 20.07 13.91
N PRO A 260 -7.17 20.58 14.49
CA PRO A 260 -7.86 21.74 13.94
C PRO A 260 -6.94 22.95 13.70
N ARG A 261 -5.89 23.11 14.54
CA ARG A 261 -4.87 24.15 14.35
C ARG A 261 -4.01 23.92 13.10
N SER A 262 -3.70 22.67 12.78
CA SER A 262 -3.00 22.33 11.53
C SER A 262 -3.90 22.58 10.31
N GLU A 263 -5.20 22.37 10.46
CA GLU A 263 -6.20 22.58 9.39
C GLU A 263 -6.44 24.08 9.12
N GLU A 264 -6.31 24.95 10.16
CA GLU A 264 -6.45 26.41 9.99
C GLU A 264 -5.40 26.97 8.99
N HIS A 265 -4.23 26.37 8.90
CA HIS A 265 -3.20 26.77 7.93
C HIS A 265 -3.48 26.35 6.48
N THR A 266 -4.44 25.44 6.27
CA THR A 266 -4.84 24.94 4.94
C THR A 266 -6.15 25.53 4.44
N SER A 267 -6.94 26.17 5.32
CA SER A 267 -8.29 26.69 4.99
C SER A 267 -8.32 28.12 4.47
N GLU A 268 -7.18 28.81 4.36
CA GLU A 268 -7.07 30.16 3.77
C GLU A 268 -6.69 30.14 2.27
N LEU A 269 -6.80 28.99 1.63
CA LEU A 269 -6.65 28.81 0.19
C LEU A 269 -7.95 28.29 -0.43
#